data_558ce6e3385c01ae4da958725ca6da51
#
_entry.id   558ce6e3385c01ae4da958725ca6da51
#
_cell.length_a   1.000
_cell.length_b   1.000
_cell.length_c   1.000
_cell.angle_alpha   90.00
_cell.angle_beta   90.00
_cell.angle_gamma   90.00
#
_symmetry.space_group_name_H-M   'P 1'
#
loop_
_entity.id
_entity.type
_entity.pdbx_description
1 polymer ?
#
loop_
_entity_poly.entity_id
_entity_poly.type
_entity_poly.pdbx_seq_one_letter_code
_entity_poly.pdbx_strand_id
1 'polypeptide(L)'
;MTVLVVEDEPIIRFALVDALEEKGYRVLEASNVLEAVGVLGMNEQIAAVVTDIDMPGGLSGLDLVEILDRSQHHIAVVVTSGGHASEGLDLPADARFFSKPYHFDDILFAVRSAIAAKAKLLKKRRGLRLVGASAR
;
A
#
# COMPACT_ATOMS: atom_id res chain seq x y z
N MET A 1 10.50 -4.19 -8.29
CA MET A 1 9.21 -3.51 -8.10
C MET A 1 9.36 -2.34 -7.14
N THR A 2 8.53 -1.34 -7.30
CA THR A 2 8.60 -0.10 -6.52
C THR A 2 7.54 -0.08 -5.43
N VAL A 3 7.94 0.29 -4.22
CA VAL A 3 7.07 0.41 -3.05
C VAL A 3 7.16 1.84 -2.52
N LEU A 4 6.02 2.43 -2.18
CA LEU A 4 5.97 3.73 -1.53
C LEU A 4 5.74 3.51 -0.04
N VAL A 5 6.60 4.10 0.80
CA VAL A 5 6.46 4.10 2.26
C VAL A 5 6.00 5.48 2.71
N VAL A 6 4.87 5.54 3.41
CA VAL A 6 4.28 6.77 3.93
C VAL A 6 4.27 6.69 5.46
N GLU A 7 5.17 7.41 6.08
CA GLU A 7 5.38 7.38 7.53
C GLU A 7 5.99 8.71 7.97
N ASP A 8 5.39 9.37 8.96
CA ASP A 8 5.86 10.66 9.43
C ASP A 8 7.08 10.58 10.38
N GLU A 9 7.27 9.44 11.06
CA GLU A 9 8.42 9.25 11.94
C GLU A 9 9.65 8.83 11.14
N PRO A 10 10.70 9.67 11.04
CA PRO A 10 11.85 9.38 10.18
C PRO A 10 12.57 8.08 10.53
N ILE A 11 12.70 7.76 11.80
CA ILE A 11 13.42 6.55 12.22
C ILE A 11 12.69 5.29 11.74
N ILE A 12 11.38 5.25 11.91
CA ILE A 12 10.55 4.13 11.43
C ILE A 12 10.57 4.07 9.91
N ARG A 13 10.41 5.22 9.26
CA ARG A 13 10.42 5.29 7.80
C ARG A 13 11.72 4.77 7.21
N PHE A 14 12.87 5.22 7.73
CA PHE A 14 14.17 4.79 7.23
C PHE A 14 14.40 3.30 7.46
N ALA A 15 13.97 2.76 8.61
CA ALA A 15 14.10 1.34 8.89
C ALA A 15 13.26 0.49 7.93
N LEU A 16 12.05 0.92 7.62
CA LEU A 16 11.20 0.25 6.64
C LEU A 16 11.81 0.30 5.23
N VAL A 17 12.31 1.46 4.84
CA VAL A 17 12.97 1.64 3.55
C VAL A 17 14.16 0.68 3.42
N ASP A 18 15.03 0.64 4.42
CA ASP A 18 16.19 -0.25 4.40
C ASP A 18 15.79 -1.71 4.30
N ALA A 19 14.78 -2.14 5.08
CA ALA A 19 14.31 -3.51 5.07
C ALA A 19 13.75 -3.91 3.71
N LEU A 20 12.98 -3.02 3.07
CA LEU A 20 12.42 -3.27 1.74
C LEU A 20 13.50 -3.28 0.67
N GLU A 21 14.45 -2.36 0.73
CA GLU A 21 15.55 -2.30 -0.23
C GLU A 21 16.42 -3.57 -0.16
N GLU A 22 16.64 -4.12 1.04
CA GLU A 22 17.36 -5.38 1.20
C GLU A 22 16.67 -6.55 0.49
N LYS A 23 15.37 -6.47 0.31
CA LYS A 23 14.59 -7.49 -0.41
C LYS A 23 14.50 -7.23 -1.92
N GLY A 24 15.19 -6.21 -2.40
CA GLY A 24 15.27 -5.90 -3.82
C GLY A 24 14.22 -4.92 -4.34
N TYR A 25 13.43 -4.33 -3.47
CA TYR A 25 12.47 -3.31 -3.90
C TYR A 25 13.16 -1.97 -4.10
N ARG A 26 12.70 -1.22 -5.10
CA ARG A 26 12.97 0.21 -5.18
C ARG A 26 11.96 0.90 -4.26
N VAL A 27 12.42 1.78 -3.37
CA VAL A 27 11.54 2.39 -2.38
C VAL A 27 11.50 3.90 -2.55
N LEU A 28 10.29 4.44 -2.58
CA LEU A 28 10.02 5.86 -2.54
C LEU A 28 9.43 6.20 -1.18
N GLU A 29 9.61 7.43 -0.72
CA GLU A 29 9.22 7.85 0.62
C GLU A 29 8.30 9.06 0.57
N ALA A 30 7.40 9.13 1.55
CA ALA A 30 6.60 10.30 1.83
C ALA A 30 6.39 10.40 3.34
N SER A 31 6.36 11.61 3.88
CA SER A 31 6.18 11.85 5.31
C SER A 31 4.73 12.20 5.67
N ASN A 32 3.87 12.40 4.69
CA ASN A 32 2.44 12.68 4.87
C ASN A 32 1.66 12.29 3.62
N VAL A 33 0.34 12.40 3.69
CA VAL A 33 -0.54 11.99 2.59
C VAL A 33 -0.38 12.89 1.37
N LEU A 34 -0.20 14.17 1.57
CA LEU A 34 -0.05 15.13 0.47
C LEU A 34 1.20 14.82 -0.36
N GLU A 35 2.32 14.55 0.32
CA GLU A 35 3.54 14.11 -0.36
C GLU A 35 3.34 12.79 -1.09
N ALA A 36 2.63 11.85 -0.46
CA ALA A 36 2.33 10.55 -1.06
C ALA A 36 1.54 10.70 -2.36
N VAL A 37 0.53 11.57 -2.38
CA VAL A 37 -0.26 11.83 -3.57
C VAL A 37 0.62 12.40 -4.69
N GLY A 38 1.53 13.30 -4.35
CA GLY A 38 2.50 13.85 -5.31
C GLY A 38 3.41 12.78 -5.90
N VAL A 39 3.94 11.89 -5.06
CA VAL A 39 4.79 10.78 -5.51
C VAL A 39 4.02 9.83 -6.41
N LEU A 40 2.79 9.49 -6.03
CA LEU A 40 1.91 8.61 -6.84
C LEU A 40 1.61 9.23 -8.21
N GLY A 41 1.42 10.53 -8.27
CA GLY A 41 1.14 11.24 -9.52
C GLY A 41 2.32 11.25 -10.49
N MET A 42 3.55 11.13 -9.97
CA MET A 42 4.78 11.17 -10.78
C MET A 42 5.37 9.79 -11.07
N ASN A 43 4.81 8.72 -10.53
CA ASN A 43 5.36 7.37 -10.64
C ASN A 43 4.25 6.36 -10.92
N GLU A 44 4.10 5.95 -12.18
CA GLU A 44 3.03 5.07 -12.61
C GLU A 44 3.23 3.60 -12.21
N GLN A 45 4.45 3.23 -11.80
CA GLN A 45 4.81 1.82 -11.58
C GLN A 45 4.95 1.42 -10.11
N ILE A 46 4.26 2.12 -9.23
CA ILE A 46 4.24 1.73 -7.82
C ILE A 46 3.36 0.49 -7.66
N ALA A 47 3.94 -0.57 -7.10
CA ALA A 47 3.27 -1.86 -6.91
C ALA A 47 2.55 -1.95 -5.58
N ALA A 48 3.05 -1.27 -4.55
CA ALA A 48 2.48 -1.32 -3.21
C ALA A 48 2.73 -0.01 -2.47
N VAL A 49 1.82 0.29 -1.54
CA VAL A 49 1.96 1.39 -0.59
C VAL A 49 1.90 0.80 0.83
N VAL A 50 2.88 1.15 1.66
CA VAL A 50 2.86 0.88 3.09
C VAL A 50 2.62 2.22 3.78
N THR A 51 1.50 2.38 4.44
CA THR A 51 1.12 3.66 5.05
C THR A 51 0.71 3.51 6.51
N ASP A 52 1.16 4.44 7.35
CA ASP A 52 0.60 4.63 8.68
C ASP A 52 -0.75 5.35 8.55
N ILE A 53 -1.70 5.01 9.42
CA ILE A 53 -2.99 5.70 9.51
C ILE A 53 -2.83 7.03 10.23
N ASP A 54 -2.10 7.02 11.34
CA ASP A 54 -2.00 8.17 12.25
C ASP A 54 -0.84 9.08 11.86
N MET A 55 -1.12 10.08 11.03
CA MET A 55 -0.12 11.05 10.60
C MET A 55 -0.65 12.46 10.74
N PRO A 56 0.24 13.45 11.01
CA PRO A 56 -0.18 14.84 11.09
C PRO A 56 -0.60 15.39 9.73
N GLY A 57 -1.44 16.41 9.75
CA GLY A 57 -1.96 17.05 8.56
C GLY A 57 -3.46 16.88 8.43
N GLY A 58 -4.04 17.45 7.38
CA GLY A 58 -5.48 17.42 7.14
C GLY A 58 -6.01 16.09 6.61
N LEU A 59 -5.13 15.23 6.10
CA LEU A 59 -5.49 13.92 5.56
C LEU A 59 -4.79 12.82 6.34
N SER A 60 -5.53 11.72 6.61
CA SER A 60 -5.00 10.54 7.30
C SER A 60 -4.60 9.46 6.29
N GLY A 61 -3.92 8.41 6.79
CA GLY A 61 -3.62 7.25 5.97
C GLY A 61 -4.87 6.55 5.44
N LEU A 62 -6.00 6.65 6.15
CA LEU A 62 -7.28 6.12 5.65
C LEU A 62 -7.76 6.87 4.42
N ASP A 63 -7.58 8.18 4.38
CA ASP A 63 -7.91 8.97 3.18
C ASP A 63 -7.06 8.52 1.99
N LEU A 64 -5.79 8.24 2.23
CA LEU A 64 -4.89 7.73 1.18
C LEU A 64 -5.35 6.37 0.66
N VAL A 65 -5.74 5.46 1.56
CA VAL A 65 -6.25 4.14 1.19
C VAL A 65 -7.50 4.28 0.32
N GLU A 66 -8.40 5.18 0.67
CA GLU A 66 -9.61 5.44 -0.12
C GLU A 66 -9.28 5.97 -1.51
N ILE A 67 -8.33 6.90 -1.61
CA ILE A 67 -7.86 7.43 -2.90
C ILE A 67 -7.33 6.29 -3.77
N LEU A 68 -6.49 5.42 -3.21
CA LEU A 68 -5.93 4.28 -3.93
C LEU A 68 -7.01 3.30 -4.39
N ASP A 69 -7.97 3.00 -3.53
CA ASP A 69 -9.04 2.07 -3.85
C ASP A 69 -9.92 2.57 -5.01
N ARG A 70 -10.14 3.87 -5.09
CA ARG A 70 -10.96 4.48 -6.14
C ARG A 70 -10.23 4.68 -7.46
N SER A 71 -8.96 5.12 -7.40
CA SER A 71 -8.26 5.61 -8.60
C SER A 71 -7.07 4.75 -9.03
N GLN A 72 -6.50 3.95 -8.14
CA GLN A 72 -5.33 3.14 -8.41
C GLN A 72 -5.42 1.77 -7.71
N HIS A 73 -6.51 1.08 -7.90
CA HIS A 73 -6.80 -0.19 -7.21
C HIS A 73 -5.89 -1.35 -7.62
N HIS A 74 -5.01 -1.15 -8.59
CA HIS A 74 -3.95 -2.12 -8.91
C HIS A 74 -2.82 -2.11 -7.88
N ILE A 75 -2.73 -1.08 -7.03
CA ILE A 75 -1.69 -0.95 -6.03
C ILE A 75 -2.08 -1.73 -4.78
N ALA A 76 -1.19 -2.61 -4.30
CA ALA A 76 -1.38 -3.32 -3.05
C ALA A 76 -1.22 -2.37 -1.87
N VAL A 77 -2.00 -2.57 -0.81
CA VAL A 77 -2.02 -1.66 0.34
C VAL A 77 -1.72 -2.43 1.62
N VAL A 78 -0.73 -1.94 2.37
CA VAL A 78 -0.39 -2.40 3.71
C VAL A 78 -0.52 -1.20 4.66
N VAL A 79 -1.31 -1.35 5.70
CA VAL A 79 -1.66 -0.28 6.63
C VAL A 79 -1.12 -0.60 8.01
N THR A 80 -0.54 0.39 8.68
CA THR A 80 -0.06 0.26 10.05
C THR A 80 -0.76 1.29 10.95
N SER A 81 -0.96 0.95 12.22
CA SER A 81 -1.57 1.87 13.18
C SER A 81 -1.14 1.56 14.60
N GLY A 82 -0.89 2.61 15.39
CA GLY A 82 -0.62 2.49 16.82
C GLY A 82 -1.86 2.64 17.70
N GLY A 83 -2.91 3.26 17.17
CA GLY A 83 -4.08 3.64 17.97
C GLY A 83 -5.40 2.96 17.59
N HIS A 84 -5.41 2.11 16.58
CA HIS A 84 -6.66 1.52 16.07
C HIS A 84 -6.58 0.01 15.96
N ALA A 85 -7.72 -0.64 16.14
CA ALA A 85 -7.91 -2.05 15.75
C ALA A 85 -8.54 -2.08 14.35
N SER A 86 -8.23 -3.11 13.57
CA SER A 86 -8.74 -3.24 12.19
C SER A 86 -10.26 -3.29 12.11
N GLU A 87 -10.90 -3.79 13.15
CA GLU A 87 -12.36 -4.02 13.19
C GLU A 87 -13.20 -2.74 13.08
N GLY A 88 -12.65 -1.61 13.50
CA GLY A 88 -13.35 -0.33 13.43
C GLY A 88 -13.06 0.48 12.18
N LEU A 89 -12.27 -0.06 11.26
CA LEU A 89 -11.78 0.68 10.09
C LEU A 89 -12.44 0.19 8.81
N ASP A 90 -12.79 1.14 7.95
CA ASP A 90 -13.30 0.85 6.61
C ASP A 90 -12.12 0.69 5.64
N LEU A 91 -11.63 -0.54 5.54
CA LEU A 91 -10.52 -0.90 4.67
C LEU A 91 -10.99 -1.84 3.55
N PRO A 92 -10.40 -1.74 2.35
CA PRO A 92 -10.64 -2.73 1.31
C PRO A 92 -10.32 -4.14 1.81
N ALA A 93 -11.06 -5.13 1.33
CA ALA A 93 -10.93 -6.51 1.79
C ALA A 93 -9.53 -7.10 1.58
N ASP A 94 -8.82 -6.62 0.56
CA ASP A 94 -7.48 -7.10 0.22
C ASP A 94 -6.35 -6.28 0.85
N ALA A 95 -6.67 -5.22 1.59
CA ALA A 95 -5.66 -4.48 2.35
C ALA A 95 -5.15 -5.29 3.54
N ARG A 96 -3.86 -5.16 3.84
CA ARG A 96 -3.24 -5.82 5.00
C ARG A 96 -3.12 -4.78 6.11
N PHE A 97 -3.39 -5.20 7.34
CA PHE A 97 -3.37 -4.31 8.51
C PHE A 97 -2.43 -4.86 9.58
N PHE A 98 -1.61 -3.99 10.17
CA PHE A 98 -0.71 -4.34 11.27
C PHE A 98 -0.78 -3.28 12.37
N SER A 99 -0.98 -3.73 13.61
CA SER A 99 -0.88 -2.86 14.79
C SER A 99 0.59 -2.66 15.17
N LYS A 100 0.92 -1.46 15.63
CA LYS A 100 2.25 -1.18 16.21
C LYS A 100 2.29 -1.66 17.66
N PRO A 101 3.40 -2.22 18.12
CA PRO A 101 4.62 -2.51 17.37
C PRO A 101 4.46 -3.75 16.48
N TYR A 102 5.09 -3.73 15.31
CA TYR A 102 5.08 -4.85 14.38
C TYR A 102 6.51 -5.28 14.07
N HIS A 103 6.67 -6.51 13.58
CA HIS A 103 7.95 -6.99 13.08
C HIS A 103 8.09 -6.64 11.60
N PHE A 104 9.27 -6.17 11.20
CA PHE A 104 9.51 -5.82 9.80
C PHE A 104 9.33 -7.01 8.86
N ASP A 105 9.69 -8.21 9.33
CA ASP A 105 9.49 -9.43 8.52
C ASP A 105 8.02 -9.65 8.16
N ASP A 106 7.10 -9.31 9.05
CA ASP A 106 5.66 -9.43 8.78
C ASP A 106 5.23 -8.43 7.71
N ILE A 107 5.75 -7.21 7.76
CA ILE A 107 5.47 -6.18 6.75
C ILE A 107 6.04 -6.62 5.40
N LEU A 108 7.28 -7.12 5.37
CA LEU A 108 7.92 -7.60 4.14
C LEU A 108 7.13 -8.74 3.50
N PHE A 109 6.69 -9.69 4.31
CA PHE A 109 5.83 -10.79 3.84
C PHE A 109 4.50 -10.27 3.30
N ALA A 110 3.88 -9.34 4.01
CA ALA A 110 2.60 -8.75 3.60
C ALA A 110 2.73 -7.99 2.28
N VAL A 111 3.78 -7.21 2.09
CA VAL A 111 4.03 -6.50 0.84
C VAL A 111 4.14 -7.49 -0.32
N ARG A 112 4.96 -8.51 -0.15
CA ARG A 112 5.16 -9.53 -1.19
C ARG A 112 3.86 -10.26 -1.52
N SER A 113 3.15 -10.73 -0.50
CA SER A 113 1.91 -11.48 -0.70
C SER A 113 0.78 -10.61 -1.26
N ALA A 114 0.69 -9.37 -0.82
CA ALA A 114 -0.31 -8.44 -1.32
C ALA A 114 -0.08 -8.07 -2.79
N ILE A 115 1.17 -7.85 -3.19
CA ILE A 115 1.52 -7.60 -4.59
C ILE A 115 1.12 -8.80 -5.45
N ALA A 116 1.47 -10.01 -5.01
CA ALA A 116 1.14 -11.24 -5.74
C ALA A 116 -0.37 -11.44 -5.86
N ALA A 117 -1.12 -11.16 -4.80
CA ALA A 117 -2.57 -11.27 -4.79
C ALA A 117 -3.22 -10.27 -5.75
N LYS A 118 -2.72 -9.02 -5.79
CA LYS A 118 -3.20 -7.99 -6.72
C LYS A 118 -2.94 -8.39 -8.17
N ALA A 119 -1.75 -8.87 -8.47
CA ALA A 119 -1.39 -9.30 -9.82
C ALA A 119 -2.29 -10.43 -10.29
N LYS A 120 -2.57 -11.41 -9.43
CA LYS A 120 -3.45 -12.53 -9.72
C LYS A 120 -4.89 -12.07 -9.97
N LEU A 121 -5.39 -11.15 -9.14
CA LEU A 121 -6.73 -10.60 -9.26
C LEU A 121 -6.90 -9.82 -10.57
N LEU A 122 -5.93 -9.00 -10.94
CA LEU A 122 -5.96 -8.24 -12.18
C LEU A 122 -5.91 -9.15 -13.41
N LYS A 123 -5.11 -10.19 -13.37
CA LYS A 123 -5.05 -11.20 -14.44
C LYS A 123 -6.38 -11.92 -14.62
N LYS A 124 -7.04 -12.27 -13.51
CA LYS A 124 -8.36 -12.90 -13.52
C LYS A 124 -9.41 -11.98 -14.13
N ARG A 125 -9.43 -10.70 -13.75
CA ARG A 125 -10.35 -9.70 -14.31
C ARG A 125 -10.14 -9.52 -15.81
N ARG A 126 -8.89 -9.51 -16.27
CA ARG A 126 -8.53 -9.43 -17.69
C ARG A 126 -9.05 -10.64 -18.46
N GLY A 127 -8.90 -11.84 -17.91
CA GLY A 127 -9.42 -13.07 -18.49
C GLY A 127 -10.93 -13.07 -18.65
N LEU A 128 -11.65 -12.63 -17.63
CA LEU A 128 -13.11 -12.50 -17.67
C LEU A 128 -13.57 -11.49 -18.70
N ARG A 129 -12.85 -10.39 -18.84
CA ARG A 129 -13.16 -9.34 -19.82
C ARG A 129 -12.99 -9.86 -21.26
N LEU A 130 -11.93 -10.61 -21.52
CA LEU A 130 -11.68 -11.21 -22.81
C LEU A 130 -12.73 -12.24 -23.18
N VAL A 131 -13.13 -13.09 -22.23
CA VAL A 131 -14.21 -14.08 -22.44
C VAL A 131 -15.52 -13.37 -22.75
N GLY A 132 -15.86 -12.32 -22.02
CA GLY A 132 -17.05 -11.52 -22.28
C GLY A 132 -17.05 -10.89 -23.67
N ALA A 133 -15.91 -10.37 -24.11
CA ALA A 133 -15.76 -9.79 -25.44
C ALA A 133 -15.92 -10.83 -26.55
N SER A 134 -15.38 -12.02 -26.37
CA SER A 134 -15.46 -13.08 -27.38
C SER A 134 -16.84 -13.75 -27.45
N ALA A 135 -17.67 -13.61 -26.42
CA ALA A 135 -19.04 -14.14 -26.41
C ALA A 135 -20.03 -13.29 -27.23
N ARG A 136 -19.59 -12.14 -27.69
CA ARG A 136 -20.42 -11.25 -28.54
C ARG A 136 -20.14 -11.52 -30.00
#